data_1bcd485d7ac31e84233da61a19dba293
#
_entry.id   1bcd485d7ac31e84233da61a19dba293
#
_cell.length_a   1.000
_cell.length_b   1.000
_cell.length_c   1.000
_cell.angle_alpha   90.00
_cell.angle_beta   90.00
_cell.angle_gamma   90.00
#
_symmetry.space_group_name_H-M   'P 1'
#
loop_
_entity.id
_entity.type
_entity.pdbx_description
1 polymer ?
#
loop_
_entity_poly.entity_id
_entity_poly.type
_entity_poly.pdbx_seq_one_letter_code
_entity_poly.pdbx_strand_id
1 'polypeptide(L)'
;MGERATRFSPNGGSDFVDVCPLCMEAAGEYGWIREGAPTSPTVPPERRKRGGGGFFGGLLKSRPRSVEETIVSEPILRRLSEPELAMVEAADLFNASQYRRTIGGIGKSLGTPRVSVTPLSGVNAEVVVTVAWDISWYQYRVSPESDNPVRLEERGHDPDELDGSFTDWNAHMEDDGRVLPDIARL
;
A
#
# COMPACT_ATOMS: atom_id res chain seq x y z
N MET A 1 -42.82 -11.36 12.87
CA MET A 1 -41.59 -12.10 13.25
C MET A 1 -40.45 -11.16 12.99
N GLY A 2 -39.82 -10.62 14.05
CA GLY A 2 -38.71 -9.67 13.92
C GLY A 2 -37.46 -10.41 13.52
N GLU A 3 -36.89 -10.07 12.34
CA GLU A 3 -35.57 -10.55 11.93
C GLU A 3 -34.54 -10.05 12.95
N ARG A 4 -33.76 -10.98 13.50
CA ARG A 4 -32.73 -10.66 14.50
C ARG A 4 -31.56 -9.97 13.79
N ALA A 5 -31.21 -8.77 14.25
CA ALA A 5 -29.99 -8.10 13.87
C ALA A 5 -28.78 -9.00 14.21
N THR A 6 -27.79 -9.01 13.34
CA THR A 6 -26.54 -9.75 13.54
C THR A 6 -25.44 -8.77 13.93
N ARG A 7 -24.64 -9.11 14.93
CA ARG A 7 -23.59 -8.23 15.44
C ARG A 7 -22.28 -8.42 14.69
N PHE A 8 -21.67 -7.31 14.28
CA PHE A 8 -20.39 -7.26 13.57
C PHE A 8 -19.45 -6.29 14.28
N SER A 9 -18.14 -6.60 14.24
CA SER A 9 -17.09 -5.70 14.70
C SER A 9 -16.37 -5.07 13.50
N PRO A 10 -16.35 -3.72 13.37
CA PRO A 10 -15.68 -3.02 12.28
C PRO A 10 -14.16 -3.18 12.29
N ASN A 11 -13.56 -3.37 13.45
CA ASN A 11 -12.11 -3.36 13.64
C ASN A 11 -11.56 -4.69 14.20
N GLY A 12 -12.37 -5.75 14.24
CA GLY A 12 -11.96 -7.03 14.84
C GLY A 12 -11.75 -6.99 16.36
N GLY A 13 -12.15 -5.89 17.02
CA GLY A 13 -12.07 -5.69 18.46
C GLY A 13 -13.34 -6.12 19.23
N SER A 14 -13.48 -5.64 20.45
CA SER A 14 -14.63 -5.94 21.33
C SER A 14 -15.89 -5.10 21.05
N ASP A 15 -15.78 -4.11 20.18
CA ASP A 15 -16.88 -3.21 19.85
C ASP A 15 -17.74 -3.80 18.74
N PHE A 16 -18.95 -4.20 19.09
CA PHE A 16 -19.92 -4.79 18.16
C PHE A 16 -21.09 -3.85 17.89
N VAL A 17 -21.50 -3.78 16.63
CA VAL A 17 -22.63 -3.00 16.13
C VAL A 17 -23.68 -3.95 15.55
N ASP A 18 -24.95 -3.66 15.78
CA ASP A 18 -26.05 -4.41 15.20
C ASP A 18 -26.24 -4.06 13.72
N VAL A 19 -26.17 -5.07 12.86
CA VAL A 19 -26.30 -4.92 11.41
C VAL A 19 -27.61 -5.58 10.94
N CYS A 20 -28.42 -4.82 10.19
CA CYS A 20 -29.67 -5.35 9.62
C CYS A 20 -29.38 -6.41 8.55
N PRO A 21 -30.34 -7.32 8.26
CA PRO A 21 -30.14 -8.39 7.27
C PRO A 21 -29.73 -7.92 5.87
N LEU A 22 -30.20 -6.75 5.46
CA LEU A 22 -29.87 -6.17 4.15
C LEU A 22 -28.43 -5.62 4.08
N CYS A 23 -27.84 -5.27 5.23
CA CYS A 23 -26.49 -4.69 5.31
C CYS A 23 -25.43 -5.74 5.67
N MET A 24 -25.80 -7.00 5.93
CA MET A 24 -24.86 -8.05 6.35
C MET A 24 -23.84 -8.39 5.28
N GLU A 25 -24.24 -8.40 4.03
CA GLU A 25 -23.36 -8.68 2.90
C GLU A 25 -22.33 -7.56 2.73
N ALA A 26 -22.79 -6.30 2.74
CA ALA A 26 -21.92 -5.13 2.69
C ALA A 26 -20.96 -5.07 3.89
N ALA A 27 -21.41 -5.39 5.10
CA ALA A 27 -20.54 -5.45 6.28
C ALA A 27 -19.41 -6.49 6.11
N GLY A 28 -19.71 -7.64 5.50
CA GLY A 28 -18.72 -8.67 5.15
C GLY A 28 -17.73 -8.18 4.09
N GLU A 29 -18.19 -7.49 3.06
CA GLU A 29 -17.33 -6.91 2.01
C GLU A 29 -16.41 -5.81 2.55
N TYR A 30 -16.87 -5.05 3.57
CA TYR A 30 -16.04 -4.07 4.29
C TYR A 30 -15.06 -4.71 5.29
N GLY A 31 -15.00 -6.05 5.35
CA GLY A 31 -14.09 -6.77 6.24
C GLY A 31 -14.51 -6.77 7.71
N TRP A 32 -15.78 -6.47 8.03
CA TRP A 32 -16.29 -6.53 9.39
C TRP A 32 -16.39 -8.00 9.85
N ILE A 33 -16.00 -8.26 11.08
CA ILE A 33 -15.98 -9.61 11.64
C ILE A 33 -17.29 -9.87 12.38
N ARG A 34 -18.00 -10.92 11.98
CA ARG A 34 -19.24 -11.34 12.65
C ARG A 34 -18.94 -11.86 14.05
N GLU A 35 -19.77 -11.53 15.04
CA GLU A 35 -19.69 -12.09 16.39
C GLU A 35 -19.76 -13.62 16.34
N GLY A 36 -18.74 -14.28 16.93
CA GLY A 36 -18.62 -15.74 16.93
C GLY A 36 -17.94 -16.35 15.72
N ALA A 37 -17.43 -15.55 14.76
CA ALA A 37 -16.60 -16.06 13.70
C ALA A 37 -15.22 -16.51 14.23
N PRO A 38 -14.65 -17.65 13.78
CA PRO A 38 -13.35 -18.11 14.24
C PRO A 38 -12.26 -17.14 13.77
N THR A 39 -11.56 -16.53 14.69
CA THR A 39 -10.49 -15.53 14.47
C THR A 39 -9.13 -16.15 14.10
N SER A 40 -9.03 -17.46 13.99
CA SER A 40 -7.79 -18.13 13.64
C SER A 40 -7.82 -18.65 12.22
N PRO A 41 -6.83 -18.31 11.35
CA PRO A 41 -6.69 -18.99 10.07
C PRO A 41 -6.41 -20.47 10.34
N THR A 42 -7.29 -21.35 9.89
CA THR A 42 -7.09 -22.79 9.93
C THR A 42 -5.95 -23.14 8.97
N VAL A 43 -4.73 -23.20 9.46
CA VAL A 43 -3.60 -23.75 8.71
C VAL A 43 -3.84 -25.26 8.62
N PRO A 44 -3.90 -25.87 7.41
CA PRO A 44 -4.05 -27.31 7.29
C PRO A 44 -2.85 -28.00 7.93
N PRO A 45 -3.03 -29.09 8.70
CA PRO A 45 -1.92 -29.81 9.29
C PRO A 45 -1.08 -30.45 8.18
N GLU A 46 0.17 -29.99 8.03
CA GLU A 46 1.15 -30.66 7.20
C GLU A 46 1.26 -32.13 7.63
N ARG A 47 1.02 -33.02 6.68
CA ARG A 47 1.23 -34.47 6.84
C ARG A 47 2.68 -34.72 7.21
N ARG A 48 2.94 -34.98 8.48
CA ARG A 48 4.21 -35.54 8.94
C ARG A 48 4.38 -36.90 8.27
N LYS A 49 5.24 -37.04 7.28
CA LYS A 49 5.74 -38.30 6.77
C LYS A 49 6.58 -38.91 7.87
N ARG A 50 6.03 -39.99 8.47
CA ARG A 50 6.80 -40.94 9.28
C ARG A 50 7.83 -41.60 8.36
N GLY A 51 9.10 -41.25 8.50
CA GLY A 51 10.21 -41.97 7.93
C GLY A 51 10.49 -43.21 8.78
N GLY A 52 10.27 -44.41 8.19
CA GLY A 52 10.67 -45.66 8.74
C GLY A 52 12.20 -45.85 8.61
N GLY A 53 12.81 -46.44 9.62
CA GLY A 53 14.22 -46.72 9.70
C GLY A 53 14.67 -47.74 8.67
N GLY A 54 15.92 -47.64 8.24
CA GLY A 54 16.67 -48.62 7.48
C GLY A 54 18.15 -48.41 7.76
N PHE A 55 18.68 -49.25 8.65
CA PHE A 55 20.09 -49.47 8.82
C PHE A 55 20.62 -50.14 7.55
N PHE A 56 21.60 -49.58 6.87
CA PHE A 56 22.67 -50.30 6.21
C PHE A 56 23.84 -49.36 5.92
N GLY A 57 25.02 -49.78 6.43
CA GLY A 57 26.29 -49.12 6.26
C GLY A 57 26.83 -49.27 4.83
N GLY A 58 27.60 -48.30 4.42
CA GLY A 58 28.33 -48.28 3.16
C GLY A 58 29.38 -47.21 3.19
N LEU A 59 30.60 -47.61 3.54
CA LEU A 59 31.82 -46.85 3.39
C LEU A 59 31.97 -46.37 1.95
N LEU A 60 31.85 -45.08 1.66
CA LEU A 60 32.39 -44.50 0.45
C LEU A 60 32.97 -43.11 0.74
N LYS A 61 34.25 -43.11 0.68
CA LYS A 61 35.25 -42.05 0.56
C LYS A 61 34.67 -40.74 0.08
N SER A 62 34.56 -39.75 0.98
CA SER A 62 34.22 -38.38 0.67
C SER A 62 35.36 -37.73 -0.10
N ARG A 63 35.15 -37.49 -1.36
CA ARG A 63 35.90 -36.52 -2.13
C ARG A 63 35.57 -35.11 -1.57
N PRO A 64 36.54 -34.25 -1.28
CA PRO A 64 36.22 -32.88 -0.90
C PRO A 64 35.57 -32.21 -2.09
N ARG A 65 34.26 -31.97 -1.98
CA ARG A 65 33.54 -31.10 -2.90
C ARG A 65 34.00 -29.70 -2.54
N SER A 66 34.74 -29.08 -3.48
CA SER A 66 34.99 -27.66 -3.44
C SER A 66 33.65 -26.97 -3.21
N VAL A 67 33.51 -26.31 -2.08
CA VAL A 67 32.42 -25.35 -1.85
C VAL A 67 32.70 -24.23 -2.83
N GLU A 68 32.05 -24.26 -4.00
CA GLU A 68 31.85 -23.04 -4.75
C GLU A 68 31.08 -22.13 -3.81
N GLU A 69 31.80 -21.20 -3.19
CA GLU A 69 31.22 -20.02 -2.58
C GLU A 69 30.38 -19.36 -3.67
N THR A 70 29.10 -19.68 -3.69
CA THR A 70 28.13 -18.87 -4.40
C THR A 70 28.19 -17.51 -3.72
N ILE A 71 28.99 -16.61 -4.27
CA ILE A 71 28.94 -15.20 -3.94
C ILE A 71 27.51 -14.79 -4.30
N VAL A 72 26.64 -14.84 -3.32
CA VAL A 72 25.33 -14.17 -3.40
C VAL A 72 25.71 -12.70 -3.51
N SER A 73 25.77 -12.22 -4.74
CA SER A 73 25.87 -10.79 -5.01
C SER A 73 24.63 -10.18 -4.40
N GLU A 74 24.75 -9.69 -3.16
CA GLU A 74 23.72 -8.84 -2.59
C GLU A 74 23.52 -7.70 -3.58
N PRO A 75 22.28 -7.47 -4.06
CA PRO A 75 22.04 -6.33 -4.91
C PRO A 75 22.50 -5.11 -4.14
N ILE A 76 23.42 -4.34 -4.72
CA ILE A 76 23.86 -3.06 -4.16
C ILE A 76 22.61 -2.18 -4.16
N LEU A 77 21.87 -2.17 -3.04
CA LEU A 77 20.74 -1.29 -2.86
C LEU A 77 21.30 0.13 -2.89
N ARG A 78 21.02 0.83 -3.97
CA ARG A 78 21.31 2.26 -4.06
C ARG A 78 20.64 2.93 -2.85
N ARG A 79 21.42 3.72 -2.11
CA ARG A 79 20.85 4.58 -1.07
C ARG A 79 20.03 5.66 -1.75
N LEU A 80 18.78 5.80 -1.34
CA LEU A 80 17.93 6.90 -1.77
C LEU A 80 18.55 8.22 -1.30
N SER A 81 18.47 9.24 -2.14
CA SER A 81 18.79 10.61 -1.75
C SER A 81 17.74 11.17 -0.79
N GLU A 82 18.06 12.24 -0.07
CA GLU A 82 17.07 12.88 0.83
C GLU A 82 15.78 13.29 0.11
N PRO A 83 15.80 13.88 -1.10
CA PRO A 83 14.57 14.16 -1.83
C PRO A 83 13.77 12.91 -2.18
N GLU A 84 14.44 11.81 -2.60
CA GLU A 84 13.76 10.55 -2.92
C GLU A 84 13.12 9.93 -1.66
N LEU A 85 13.78 10.02 -0.51
CA LEU A 85 13.20 9.57 0.76
C LEU A 85 11.96 10.38 1.11
N ALA A 86 12.02 11.71 0.96
CA ALA A 86 10.87 12.59 1.20
C ALA A 86 9.70 12.26 0.27
N MET A 87 9.96 11.94 -1.01
CA MET A 87 8.93 11.52 -1.95
C MET A 87 8.26 10.20 -1.55
N VAL A 88 9.04 9.22 -1.09
CA VAL A 88 8.51 7.92 -0.62
C VAL A 88 7.66 8.11 0.63
N GLU A 89 8.17 8.83 1.62
CA GLU A 89 7.45 9.11 2.87
C GLU A 89 6.13 9.84 2.60
N ALA A 90 6.18 10.87 1.74
CA ALA A 90 4.98 11.62 1.35
C ALA A 90 3.96 10.73 0.62
N ALA A 91 4.40 9.86 -0.28
CA ALA A 91 3.54 8.93 -0.97
C ALA A 91 2.90 7.93 0.01
N ASP A 92 3.64 7.42 1.00
CA ASP A 92 3.11 6.52 2.01
C ASP A 92 2.05 7.21 2.89
N LEU A 93 2.30 8.44 3.34
CA LEU A 93 1.32 9.24 4.09
C LEU A 93 0.07 9.53 3.25
N PHE A 94 0.26 9.91 1.97
CA PHE A 94 -0.85 10.14 1.06
C PHE A 94 -1.68 8.87 0.87
N ASN A 95 -1.03 7.73 0.65
CA ASN A 95 -1.66 6.43 0.46
C ASN A 95 -2.42 5.93 1.70
N ALA A 96 -2.00 6.33 2.89
CA ALA A 96 -2.70 6.06 4.14
C ALA A 96 -3.91 6.99 4.35
N SER A 97 -4.01 8.11 3.63
CA SER A 97 -5.06 9.11 3.78
C SER A 97 -6.36 8.72 3.08
N GLN A 98 -7.45 9.41 3.42
CA GLN A 98 -8.74 9.28 2.73
C GLN A 98 -8.67 9.70 1.24
N TYR A 99 -7.72 10.56 0.87
CA TYR A 99 -7.59 11.10 -0.48
C TYR A 99 -7.23 10.04 -1.51
N ARG A 100 -6.52 8.98 -1.14
CA ARG A 100 -6.28 7.84 -2.01
C ARG A 100 -7.56 7.30 -2.63
N ARG A 101 -8.60 7.09 -1.79
CA ARG A 101 -9.89 6.58 -2.27
C ARG A 101 -10.58 7.57 -3.19
N THR A 102 -10.44 8.87 -2.90
CA THR A 102 -11.03 9.93 -3.71
C THR A 102 -10.43 9.93 -5.11
N ILE A 103 -9.09 9.98 -5.24
CA ILE A 103 -8.44 9.99 -6.55
C ILE A 103 -8.62 8.66 -7.30
N GLY A 104 -8.61 7.52 -6.60
CA GLY A 104 -8.93 6.22 -7.20
C GLY A 104 -10.34 6.16 -7.74
N GLY A 105 -11.31 6.78 -7.06
CA GLY A 105 -12.68 6.93 -7.56
C GLY A 105 -12.77 7.80 -8.82
N ILE A 106 -12.04 8.92 -8.86
CA ILE A 106 -11.97 9.79 -10.03
C ILE A 106 -11.30 9.05 -11.20
N GLY A 107 -10.19 8.32 -10.94
CA GLY A 107 -9.47 7.54 -11.94
C GLY A 107 -10.34 6.49 -12.63
N LYS A 108 -11.29 5.87 -11.93
CA LYS A 108 -12.26 4.94 -12.55
C LYS A 108 -13.16 5.61 -13.59
N SER A 109 -13.37 6.92 -13.47
CA SER A 109 -14.24 7.69 -14.38
C SER A 109 -13.45 8.39 -15.48
N LEU A 110 -12.28 8.93 -15.15
CA LEU A 110 -11.46 9.74 -16.06
C LEU A 110 -10.25 9.00 -16.64
N GLY A 111 -9.97 7.79 -16.19
CA GLY A 111 -8.80 7.02 -16.60
C GLY A 111 -7.55 7.32 -15.77
N THR A 112 -6.40 6.90 -16.28
CA THR A 112 -5.11 7.04 -15.59
C THR A 112 -4.65 8.51 -15.58
N PRO A 113 -4.39 9.10 -14.40
CA PRO A 113 -3.86 10.46 -14.32
C PRO A 113 -2.36 10.52 -14.56
N ARG A 114 -1.86 11.71 -14.82
CA ARG A 114 -0.46 12.08 -14.63
C ARG A 114 -0.25 12.43 -13.17
N VAL A 115 0.87 12.01 -12.59
CA VAL A 115 1.16 12.24 -11.17
C VAL A 115 2.55 12.81 -10.99
N SER A 116 2.68 13.80 -10.13
CA SER A 116 3.95 14.38 -9.70
C SER A 116 4.03 14.42 -8.19
N VAL A 117 5.20 14.09 -7.64
CA VAL A 117 5.52 14.20 -6.21
C VAL A 117 6.73 15.11 -6.08
N THR A 118 6.52 16.31 -5.58
CA THR A 118 7.51 17.40 -5.60
C THR A 118 7.86 17.82 -4.17
N PRO A 119 9.08 17.52 -3.67
CA PRO A 119 9.57 18.05 -2.42
C PRO A 119 9.73 19.57 -2.50
N LEU A 120 9.24 20.29 -1.48
CA LEU A 120 9.41 21.72 -1.39
C LEU A 120 10.72 22.07 -0.71
N SER A 121 11.37 23.12 -1.21
CA SER A 121 12.56 23.68 -0.56
C SER A 121 12.14 24.43 0.70
N GLY A 122 12.44 23.89 1.88
CA GLY A 122 12.07 24.52 3.15
C GLY A 122 12.51 23.70 4.36
N VAL A 123 12.29 24.25 5.56
CA VAL A 123 12.70 23.65 6.83
C VAL A 123 11.84 22.44 7.23
N ASN A 124 10.61 22.32 6.67
CA ASN A 124 9.58 21.40 7.17
C ASN A 124 9.40 20.14 6.33
N ALA A 125 10.34 19.80 5.43
CA ALA A 125 10.25 18.60 4.56
C ALA A 125 8.86 18.38 3.91
N GLU A 126 8.18 19.47 3.54
CA GLU A 126 6.86 19.38 2.90
C GLU A 126 6.98 18.91 1.45
N VAL A 127 5.98 18.17 1.01
CA VAL A 127 5.91 17.63 -0.35
C VAL A 127 4.52 17.94 -0.94
N VAL A 128 4.49 18.27 -2.23
CA VAL A 128 3.22 18.42 -2.97
C VAL A 128 3.01 17.21 -3.86
N VAL A 129 1.86 16.56 -3.72
CA VAL A 129 1.39 15.50 -4.61
C VAL A 129 0.37 16.12 -5.57
N THR A 130 0.72 16.17 -6.85
CA THR A 130 -0.16 16.65 -7.93
C THR A 130 -0.71 15.46 -8.69
N VAL A 131 -2.03 15.42 -8.88
CA VAL A 131 -2.73 14.41 -9.67
C VAL A 131 -3.58 15.10 -10.71
N ALA A 132 -3.30 14.87 -12.00
CA ALA A 132 -3.94 15.61 -13.10
C ALA A 132 -4.50 14.66 -14.17
N TRP A 133 -5.73 14.92 -14.56
CA TRP A 133 -6.41 14.38 -15.74
C TRP A 133 -6.58 15.52 -16.78
N ASP A 134 -6.99 15.21 -17.97
CA ASP A 134 -7.14 16.22 -19.05
C ASP A 134 -8.12 17.35 -18.72
N ILE A 135 -9.06 17.11 -17.80
CA ILE A 135 -10.14 18.05 -17.46
C ILE A 135 -10.18 18.46 -15.99
N SER A 136 -9.25 18.00 -15.18
CA SER A 136 -9.19 18.38 -13.75
C SER A 136 -7.86 18.01 -13.14
N TRP A 137 -7.45 18.75 -12.12
CA TRP A 137 -6.28 18.44 -11.34
C TRP A 137 -6.50 18.75 -9.86
N TYR A 138 -5.68 18.11 -9.00
CA TYR A 138 -5.70 18.24 -7.56
C TYR A 138 -4.28 18.30 -7.04
N GLN A 139 -4.01 19.22 -6.11
CA GLN A 139 -2.75 19.28 -5.36
C GLN A 139 -3.02 19.03 -3.89
N TYR A 140 -2.22 18.15 -3.32
CA TYR A 140 -2.26 17.80 -1.92
C TYR A 140 -0.92 18.14 -1.29
N ARG A 141 -0.95 18.92 -0.22
CA ARG A 141 0.24 19.18 0.58
C ARG A 141 0.38 18.08 1.61
N VAL A 142 1.57 17.50 1.67
CA VAL A 142 1.96 16.49 2.67
C VAL A 142 3.00 17.10 3.59
N SER A 143 2.69 17.15 4.88
CA SER A 143 3.54 17.71 5.94
C SER A 143 3.72 16.61 7.01
N PRO A 144 4.81 15.83 6.96
CA PRO A 144 4.99 14.64 7.81
C PRO A 144 4.88 14.90 9.31
N GLU A 145 5.33 16.07 9.76
CA GLU A 145 5.32 16.45 11.18
C GLU A 145 3.98 16.96 11.69
N SER A 146 2.94 17.05 10.83
CA SER A 146 1.63 17.57 11.19
C SER A 146 0.70 16.49 11.73
N ASP A 147 -0.16 16.84 12.70
CA ASP A 147 -1.24 15.97 13.18
C ASP A 147 -2.21 15.55 12.07
N ASN A 148 -2.33 16.37 11.02
CA ASN A 148 -3.07 16.06 9.81
C ASN A 148 -2.12 16.16 8.61
N PRO A 149 -1.36 15.07 8.33
CA PRO A 149 -0.22 15.15 7.43
C PRO A 149 -0.60 15.42 5.98
N VAL A 150 -1.82 15.14 5.55
CA VAL A 150 -2.26 15.32 4.16
C VAL A 150 -3.47 16.22 4.11
N ARG A 151 -3.40 17.28 3.30
CA ARG A 151 -4.51 18.20 3.05
C ARG A 151 -4.62 18.53 1.57
N LEU A 152 -5.85 18.70 1.09
CA LEU A 152 -6.10 19.29 -0.22
C LEU A 152 -5.68 20.75 -0.16
N GLU A 153 -4.78 21.17 -1.05
CA GLU A 153 -4.30 22.55 -1.11
C GLU A 153 -5.02 23.33 -2.21
N GLU A 154 -5.00 22.74 -3.41
CA GLU A 154 -5.59 23.39 -4.57
C GLU A 154 -6.22 22.37 -5.52
N ARG A 155 -7.10 22.84 -6.38
CA ARG A 155 -7.72 22.06 -7.47
C ARG A 155 -8.16 22.98 -8.59
N GLY A 156 -8.15 22.46 -9.81
CA GLY A 156 -8.62 23.21 -11.00
C GLY A 156 -9.14 22.28 -12.08
N HIS A 157 -9.47 22.88 -13.21
CA HIS A 157 -10.08 22.18 -14.34
C HIS A 157 -9.12 22.00 -15.51
N ASP A 158 -8.17 22.91 -15.68
CA ASP A 158 -7.23 22.87 -16.78
C ASP A 158 -5.81 22.58 -16.26
N PRO A 159 -5.19 21.45 -16.62
CA PRO A 159 -3.83 21.14 -16.22
C PRO A 159 -2.77 22.15 -16.70
N ASP A 160 -3.08 22.94 -17.73
CA ASP A 160 -2.17 23.97 -18.22
C ASP A 160 -2.07 25.18 -17.26
N GLU A 161 -2.98 25.27 -16.26
CA GLU A 161 -2.91 26.25 -15.16
C GLU A 161 -1.86 25.88 -14.11
N LEU A 162 -1.39 24.62 -14.10
CA LEU A 162 -0.40 24.14 -13.12
C LEU A 162 0.96 24.83 -13.35
N ASP A 163 1.57 25.26 -12.25
CA ASP A 163 2.95 25.70 -12.28
C ASP A 163 3.89 24.56 -12.72
N GLY A 164 4.82 24.87 -13.62
CA GLY A 164 5.75 23.89 -14.20
C GLY A 164 6.59 23.14 -13.18
N SER A 165 6.81 23.71 -11.98
CA SER A 165 7.53 23.04 -10.89
C SER A 165 6.80 21.83 -10.32
N PHE A 166 5.51 21.68 -10.56
CA PHE A 166 4.68 20.57 -10.09
C PHE A 166 4.29 19.58 -11.20
N THR A 167 4.91 19.67 -12.36
CA THR A 167 4.55 18.87 -13.56
C THR A 167 5.66 17.96 -14.06
N ASP A 168 6.58 17.55 -13.18
CA ASP A 168 7.67 16.62 -13.53
C ASP A 168 7.20 15.19 -13.89
N TRP A 169 5.96 14.87 -13.54
CA TRP A 169 5.29 13.57 -13.80
C TRP A 169 6.16 12.37 -13.42
N ASN A 170 6.76 12.45 -12.23
CA ASN A 170 7.74 11.53 -11.68
C ASN A 170 7.13 10.44 -10.78
N ALA A 171 5.84 10.20 -10.94
CA ALA A 171 5.10 9.19 -10.20
C ALA A 171 3.95 8.64 -11.05
N HIS A 172 3.40 7.49 -10.64
CA HIS A 172 2.21 6.92 -11.25
C HIS A 172 1.17 6.55 -10.19
N MET A 173 -0.07 6.39 -10.63
CA MET A 173 -1.18 5.96 -9.78
C MET A 173 -1.63 4.56 -10.19
N GLU A 174 -1.77 3.66 -9.22
CA GLU A 174 -2.39 2.35 -9.39
C GLU A 174 -3.93 2.45 -9.41
N ASP A 175 -4.61 1.39 -9.87
CA ASP A 175 -6.07 1.32 -10.00
C ASP A 175 -6.82 1.55 -8.68
N ASP A 176 -6.20 1.27 -7.55
CA ASP A 176 -6.75 1.47 -6.21
C ASP A 176 -6.51 2.89 -5.66
N GLY A 177 -5.90 3.76 -6.44
CA GLY A 177 -5.56 5.14 -6.10
C GLY A 177 -4.26 5.30 -5.33
N ARG A 178 -3.40 4.28 -5.25
CA ARG A 178 -2.07 4.42 -4.65
C ARG A 178 -1.15 5.19 -5.57
N VAL A 179 -0.44 6.13 -5.01
CA VAL A 179 0.61 6.90 -5.69
C VAL A 179 1.96 6.26 -5.38
N LEU A 180 2.74 6.00 -6.41
CA LEU A 180 4.07 5.42 -6.34
C LEU A 180 5.07 6.30 -7.08
N PRO A 181 6.09 6.86 -6.41
CA PRO A 181 7.16 7.62 -7.07
C PRO A 181 8.00 6.73 -7.98
N ASP A 182 8.34 7.23 -9.17
CA ASP A 182 9.19 6.56 -10.14
C ASP A 182 10.67 6.78 -9.76
N ILE A 183 11.14 6.04 -8.77
CA ILE A 183 12.53 6.10 -8.33
C ILE A 183 13.37 5.21 -9.24
N ALA A 184 14.32 5.81 -9.97
CA ALA A 184 15.20 5.08 -10.86
C ALA A 184 15.99 4.01 -10.09
N ARG A 185 15.76 2.75 -10.42
CA ARG A 185 16.61 1.63 -10.01
C ARG A 185 17.79 1.60 -10.98
N LEU A 186 18.98 1.93 -10.48
CA LEU A 186 20.22 1.69 -11.21
C LEU A 186 20.63 0.23 -11.09
#